data_ccf9cbcb1bc942e6dcde51cee8999864
#
_entry.id   ccf9cbcb1bc942e6dcde51cee8999864
#
_cell.length_a   1.000
_cell.length_b   1.000
_cell.length_c   1.000
_cell.angle_alpha   90.00
_cell.angle_beta   90.00
_cell.angle_gamma   90.00
#
_symmetry.space_group_name_H-M   'P 1'
#
loop_
_entity.id
_entity.type
_entity.pdbx_description
1 polymer ?
#
loop_
_entity_poly.entity_id
_entity_poly.type
_entity_poly.pdbx_seq_one_letter_code
_entity_poly.pdbx_strand_id
1 'polypeptide(L)'
;MIPKVIYSTWISPNHIPEKYHKYIESWKRIMPDYEIKIISLDTVKLSPFVVRAIKEKNFALAGHYARVQELYDNGGIYFDIDIEATKPLDSLLHNSFVVGIEDRWNVNNAVIISEKGNQFLKHAMEFMDNFDWKTKDIELETGPRMFTKIAKKHYGWDVGKIGKFRDISILPPVYFYPYRYDEKYTPACVKPETFTVHHWSNSWNDRVSIIIPCYNQVKFLKDAIDSALNQTHKNIEVVVVNDGSTDNTSEVMRSYGKRIKAVTQTNKGLSAARNAGIKASTGGWILPLDSDDTIEPTYIEKTIGKADIVGTWIKCFGKSKDIWKPAHGLPSHENFLKQNHLFSCTLFKRCVFTNTGGYDEEMFVGGKQGCNGFEDWEYWIRATKEEFSVYIVPECLVNYRIHESSMYRDAVKNHSKIMNYMRSKHPMLK
;
A
#
# COMPACT_ATOMS: atom_id res chain seq x y z
N MET A 1 -3.82 31.35 -19.58
CA MET A 1 -4.03 31.17 -18.11
C MET A 1 -4.70 29.82 -17.90
N ILE A 2 -4.21 29.04 -16.99
CA ILE A 2 -4.74 27.71 -16.68
C ILE A 2 -6.13 27.82 -16.03
N PRO A 3 -7.14 27.03 -16.49
CA PRO A 3 -8.48 27.07 -15.92
C PRO A 3 -8.52 26.64 -14.46
N LYS A 4 -9.40 27.25 -13.65
CA LYS A 4 -9.68 26.90 -12.25
C LYS A 4 -10.58 25.67 -12.16
N VAL A 5 -10.12 24.54 -12.74
CA VAL A 5 -10.82 23.25 -12.72
C VAL A 5 -9.88 22.21 -12.16
N ILE A 6 -10.31 21.50 -11.12
CA ILE A 6 -9.58 20.37 -10.52
C ILE A 6 -10.21 19.08 -11.04
N TYR A 7 -9.42 18.28 -11.72
CA TYR A 7 -9.75 16.93 -12.12
C TYR A 7 -9.15 15.91 -11.16
N SER A 8 -9.88 14.84 -10.91
CA SER A 8 -9.36 13.64 -10.27
C SER A 8 -9.94 12.41 -10.96
N THR A 9 -9.29 11.27 -10.82
CA THR A 9 -9.77 10.02 -11.44
C THR A 9 -10.21 9.02 -10.37
N TRP A 10 -11.41 8.45 -10.58
CA TRP A 10 -11.90 7.28 -9.85
C TRP A 10 -12.54 6.31 -10.83
N ILE A 11 -11.71 5.68 -11.66
CA ILE A 11 -12.14 4.70 -12.67
C ILE A 11 -12.26 3.35 -11.97
N SER A 12 -13.43 3.08 -11.40
CA SER A 12 -13.72 1.87 -10.62
C SER A 12 -15.23 1.60 -10.66
N PRO A 13 -15.67 0.34 -10.65
CA PRO A 13 -17.09 0.01 -10.48
C PRO A 13 -17.61 0.33 -9.07
N ASN A 14 -16.72 0.60 -8.11
CA ASN A 14 -17.09 0.93 -6.74
C ASN A 14 -17.15 2.44 -6.52
N HIS A 15 -17.98 2.89 -5.59
CA HIS A 15 -17.99 4.29 -5.15
C HIS A 15 -16.66 4.71 -4.53
N ILE A 16 -16.38 6.02 -4.53
CA ILE A 16 -15.24 6.58 -3.82
C ILE A 16 -15.40 6.26 -2.33
N PRO A 17 -14.42 5.58 -1.70
CA PRO A 17 -14.48 5.30 -0.26
C PRO A 17 -14.56 6.58 0.58
N GLU A 18 -15.33 6.54 1.65
CA GLU A 18 -15.62 7.69 2.53
C GLU A 18 -14.36 8.40 3.02
N LYS A 19 -13.29 7.63 3.30
CA LYS A 19 -12.00 8.16 3.73
C LYS A 19 -11.35 9.17 2.78
N TYR A 20 -11.70 9.17 1.49
CA TYR A 20 -11.19 10.15 0.53
C TYR A 20 -12.01 11.43 0.48
N HIS A 21 -13.25 11.43 0.99
CA HIS A 21 -14.13 12.60 0.99
C HIS A 21 -13.50 13.78 1.71
N LYS A 22 -12.77 13.55 2.80
CA LYS A 22 -12.06 14.61 3.54
C LYS A 22 -11.05 15.38 2.67
N TYR A 23 -10.42 14.72 1.69
CA TYR A 23 -9.49 15.38 0.77
C TYR A 23 -10.25 16.22 -0.25
N ILE A 24 -11.32 15.70 -0.83
CA ILE A 24 -12.20 16.46 -1.74
C ILE A 24 -12.78 17.68 -1.01
N GLU A 25 -13.20 17.53 0.24
CA GLU A 25 -13.67 18.67 1.08
C GLU A 25 -12.55 19.69 1.35
N SER A 26 -11.28 19.26 1.46
CA SER A 26 -10.16 20.20 1.55
C SER A 26 -10.04 21.07 0.29
N TRP A 27 -10.25 20.47 -0.91
CA TRP A 27 -10.21 21.22 -2.17
C TRP A 27 -11.30 22.29 -2.21
N LYS A 28 -12.55 21.93 -1.87
CA LYS A 28 -13.68 22.86 -1.82
C LYS A 28 -13.46 23.99 -0.82
N ARG A 29 -12.92 23.67 0.35
CA ARG A 29 -12.67 24.65 1.41
C ARG A 29 -11.57 25.64 1.05
N ILE A 30 -10.46 25.14 0.47
CA ILE A 30 -9.26 25.94 0.19
C ILE A 30 -9.41 26.71 -1.14
N MET A 31 -10.14 26.15 -2.09
CA MET A 31 -10.30 26.67 -3.45
C MET A 31 -11.79 26.70 -3.83
N PRO A 32 -12.63 27.51 -3.12
CA PRO A 32 -14.08 27.49 -3.31
C PRO A 32 -14.55 28.01 -4.68
N ASP A 33 -13.71 28.71 -5.41
CA ASP A 33 -13.96 29.21 -6.77
C ASP A 33 -13.45 28.28 -7.89
N TYR A 34 -12.96 27.07 -7.50
CA TYR A 34 -12.54 26.07 -8.47
C TYR A 34 -13.66 25.04 -8.70
N GLU A 35 -13.88 24.69 -9.96
CA GLU A 35 -14.76 23.57 -10.30
C GLU A 35 -14.04 22.24 -10.04
N ILE A 36 -14.74 21.25 -9.46
CA ILE A 36 -14.17 19.91 -9.18
C ILE A 36 -14.88 18.88 -10.05
N LYS A 37 -14.11 18.11 -10.83
CA LYS A 37 -14.60 17.07 -11.74
C LYS A 37 -13.92 15.74 -11.44
N ILE A 38 -14.72 14.72 -11.11
CA ILE A 38 -14.23 13.36 -10.94
C ILE A 38 -14.49 12.56 -12.22
N ILE A 39 -13.41 12.07 -12.82
CA ILE A 39 -13.47 11.21 -14.00
C ILE A 39 -13.74 9.78 -13.52
N SER A 40 -14.91 9.25 -13.85
CA SER A 40 -15.38 7.90 -13.51
C SER A 40 -15.42 6.99 -14.73
N LEU A 41 -15.83 5.73 -14.52
CA LEU A 41 -16.10 4.80 -15.64
C LEU A 41 -17.12 5.35 -16.64
N ASP A 42 -18.11 6.12 -16.16
CA ASP A 42 -19.19 6.66 -17.00
C ASP A 42 -18.76 7.92 -17.78
N THR A 43 -17.73 8.61 -17.33
CA THR A 43 -17.30 9.90 -17.88
C THR A 43 -15.93 9.85 -18.56
N VAL A 44 -15.17 8.77 -18.41
CA VAL A 44 -13.84 8.62 -19.01
C VAL A 44 -13.91 8.56 -20.53
N LYS A 45 -13.04 9.31 -21.21
CA LYS A 45 -12.89 9.24 -22.66
C LYS A 45 -12.25 7.91 -23.06
N LEU A 46 -12.92 7.18 -23.96
CA LEU A 46 -12.51 5.83 -24.38
C LEU A 46 -11.48 5.91 -25.52
N SER A 47 -10.20 6.04 -25.20
CA SER A 47 -9.10 5.78 -26.14
C SER A 47 -8.81 4.27 -26.24
N PRO A 48 -8.11 3.77 -27.28
CA PRO A 48 -7.70 2.36 -27.36
C PRO A 48 -6.96 1.88 -26.12
N PHE A 49 -6.10 2.71 -25.53
CA PHE A 49 -5.38 2.42 -24.30
C PHE A 49 -6.34 2.24 -23.10
N VAL A 50 -7.26 3.19 -22.91
CA VAL A 50 -8.25 3.15 -21.81
C VAL A 50 -9.17 1.93 -21.93
N VAL A 51 -9.67 1.65 -23.14
CA VAL A 51 -10.53 0.48 -23.41
C VAL A 51 -9.79 -0.82 -23.05
N ARG A 52 -8.53 -0.94 -23.44
CA ARG A 52 -7.70 -2.10 -23.10
C ARG A 52 -7.47 -2.20 -21.60
N ALA A 53 -7.11 -1.11 -20.93
CA ALA A 53 -6.88 -1.08 -19.49
C ALA A 53 -8.12 -1.52 -18.69
N ILE A 54 -9.31 -1.02 -19.08
CA ILE A 54 -10.59 -1.41 -18.47
C ILE A 54 -10.88 -2.90 -18.71
N LYS A 55 -10.68 -3.41 -19.94
CA LYS A 55 -10.87 -4.83 -20.28
C LYS A 55 -9.97 -5.75 -19.45
N GLU A 56 -8.73 -5.33 -19.20
CA GLU A 56 -7.76 -6.04 -18.36
C GLU A 56 -7.99 -5.78 -16.87
N LYS A 57 -9.06 -5.03 -16.49
CA LYS A 57 -9.39 -4.61 -15.13
C LYS A 57 -8.28 -3.82 -14.43
N ASN A 58 -7.39 -3.21 -15.21
CA ASN A 58 -6.36 -2.31 -14.70
C ASN A 58 -6.85 -0.86 -14.72
N PHE A 59 -7.66 -0.52 -13.72
CA PHE A 59 -8.29 0.81 -13.61
C PHE A 59 -7.28 1.92 -13.31
N ALA A 60 -6.15 1.59 -12.70
CA ALA A 60 -5.06 2.54 -12.46
C ALA A 60 -4.47 3.04 -13.78
N LEU A 61 -4.20 2.13 -14.73
CA LEU A 61 -3.72 2.51 -16.06
C LEU A 61 -4.73 3.36 -16.83
N ALA A 62 -6.01 3.01 -16.75
CA ALA A 62 -7.06 3.84 -17.34
C ALA A 62 -7.03 5.26 -16.75
N GLY A 63 -6.82 5.39 -15.43
CA GLY A 63 -6.66 6.67 -14.74
C GLY A 63 -5.42 7.44 -15.18
N HIS A 64 -4.29 6.76 -15.40
CA HIS A 64 -3.06 7.40 -15.88
C HIS A 64 -3.24 8.05 -17.26
N TYR A 65 -3.94 7.39 -18.17
CA TYR A 65 -4.23 7.96 -19.46
C TYR A 65 -5.27 9.08 -19.37
N ALA A 66 -6.35 8.84 -18.63
CA ALA A 66 -7.46 9.78 -18.51
C ALA A 66 -7.03 11.14 -17.94
N ARG A 67 -6.17 11.18 -16.89
CA ARG A 67 -5.65 12.44 -16.34
C ARG A 67 -4.88 13.26 -17.36
N VAL A 68 -4.05 12.58 -18.16
CA VAL A 68 -3.21 13.23 -19.18
C VAL A 68 -4.08 13.76 -20.33
N GLN A 69 -5.01 12.94 -20.82
CA GLN A 69 -5.92 13.31 -21.90
C GLN A 69 -6.83 14.48 -21.50
N GLU A 70 -7.43 14.43 -20.29
CA GLU A 70 -8.33 15.48 -19.85
C GLU A 70 -7.63 16.83 -19.73
N LEU A 71 -6.42 16.84 -19.14
CA LEU A 71 -5.62 18.06 -19.06
C LEU A 71 -5.12 18.56 -20.42
N TYR A 72 -4.79 17.66 -21.34
CA TYR A 72 -4.42 18.04 -22.70
C TYR A 72 -5.58 18.72 -23.43
N ASP A 73 -6.77 18.16 -23.33
CA ASP A 73 -7.95 18.63 -24.03
C ASP A 73 -8.51 19.95 -23.46
N ASN A 74 -8.42 20.16 -22.15
CA ASN A 74 -9.13 21.25 -21.47
C ASN A 74 -8.20 22.20 -20.68
N GLY A 75 -7.00 21.77 -20.32
CA GLY A 75 -6.18 22.44 -19.30
C GLY A 75 -6.78 22.27 -17.90
N GLY A 76 -6.10 22.80 -16.90
CA GLY A 76 -6.56 22.74 -15.50
C GLY A 76 -5.56 22.10 -14.57
N ILE A 77 -6.06 21.54 -13.49
CA ILE A 77 -5.29 20.94 -12.41
C ILE A 77 -5.73 19.49 -12.25
N TYR A 78 -4.79 18.59 -12.10
CA TYR A 78 -5.07 17.22 -11.71
C TYR A 78 -4.57 16.96 -10.30
N PHE A 79 -5.41 16.31 -9.50
CA PHE A 79 -5.08 15.76 -8.19
C PHE A 79 -5.37 14.26 -8.14
N ASP A 80 -4.43 13.47 -7.63
CA ASP A 80 -4.78 12.13 -7.15
C ASP A 80 -5.80 12.25 -6.01
N ILE A 81 -6.66 11.25 -5.84
CA ILE A 81 -7.81 11.30 -4.94
C ILE A 81 -7.42 11.47 -3.45
N ASP A 82 -6.17 11.18 -3.10
CA ASP A 82 -5.59 11.27 -1.78
C ASP A 82 -4.67 12.49 -1.58
N ILE A 83 -4.83 13.49 -2.42
CA ILE A 83 -4.19 14.82 -2.25
C ILE A 83 -5.05 15.67 -1.33
N GLU A 84 -4.48 16.15 -0.23
CA GLU A 84 -5.06 17.19 0.62
C GLU A 84 -4.57 18.56 0.18
N ALA A 85 -5.47 19.52 -0.04
CA ALA A 85 -5.12 20.90 -0.32
C ALA A 85 -4.89 21.67 0.98
N THR A 86 -3.78 22.41 1.05
CA THR A 86 -3.43 23.26 2.22
C THR A 86 -3.41 24.74 1.87
N LYS A 87 -3.28 25.09 0.57
CA LYS A 87 -3.12 26.45 0.08
C LYS A 87 -3.69 26.58 -1.35
N PRO A 88 -4.28 27.74 -1.73
CA PRO A 88 -4.75 27.97 -3.11
C PRO A 88 -3.61 27.94 -4.13
N LEU A 89 -3.92 27.42 -5.34
CA LEU A 89 -2.93 27.27 -6.42
C LEU A 89 -2.84 28.47 -7.38
N ASP A 90 -3.55 29.56 -7.10
CA ASP A 90 -3.65 30.74 -8.00
C ASP A 90 -2.29 31.27 -8.47
N SER A 91 -1.29 31.28 -7.58
CA SER A 91 0.07 31.73 -7.88
C SER A 91 0.81 30.84 -8.90
N LEU A 92 0.31 29.63 -9.16
CA LEU A 92 0.90 28.69 -10.11
C LEU A 92 0.20 28.70 -11.48
N LEU A 93 -1.01 29.26 -11.59
CA LEU A 93 -1.83 29.21 -12.81
C LEU A 93 -1.33 30.07 -13.98
N HIS A 94 -0.29 30.87 -13.78
CA HIS A 94 0.34 31.65 -14.84
C HIS A 94 1.45 30.89 -15.59
N ASN A 95 1.80 29.69 -15.14
CA ASN A 95 2.75 28.83 -15.84
C ASN A 95 2.07 28.06 -16.99
N SER A 96 2.85 27.54 -17.94
CA SER A 96 2.32 26.66 -18.99
C SER A 96 2.13 25.22 -18.48
N PHE A 97 3.07 24.75 -17.64
CA PHE A 97 3.02 23.41 -17.05
C PHE A 97 3.78 23.38 -15.72
N VAL A 98 3.17 22.76 -14.69
CA VAL A 98 3.80 22.62 -13.38
C VAL A 98 3.62 21.21 -12.87
N VAL A 99 4.71 20.64 -12.38
CA VAL A 99 4.76 19.36 -11.63
C VAL A 99 5.74 19.46 -10.48
N GLY A 100 5.71 18.51 -9.57
CA GLY A 100 6.68 18.40 -8.48
C GLY A 100 7.57 17.16 -8.62
N ILE A 101 8.73 17.18 -7.99
CA ILE A 101 9.50 15.95 -7.73
C ILE A 101 9.07 15.37 -6.39
N GLU A 102 8.93 14.04 -6.30
CA GLU A 102 8.66 13.35 -5.02
C GLU A 102 9.96 13.09 -4.23
N ASP A 103 11.04 12.90 -4.99
CA ASP A 103 12.40 12.74 -4.50
C ASP A 103 13.37 13.33 -5.55
N ARG A 104 14.67 13.22 -5.32
CA ARG A 104 15.65 13.71 -6.30
C ARG A 104 15.66 12.97 -7.64
N TRP A 105 14.99 11.80 -7.73
CA TRP A 105 15.06 10.91 -8.89
C TRP A 105 13.84 11.00 -9.80
N ASN A 106 12.67 11.33 -9.25
CA ASN A 106 11.40 11.19 -9.93
C ASN A 106 10.58 12.47 -9.97
N VAL A 107 10.11 12.80 -11.18
CA VAL A 107 9.01 13.75 -11.38
C VAL A 107 7.71 13.01 -11.14
N ASN A 108 6.93 13.46 -10.16
CA ASN A 108 5.66 12.83 -9.80
C ASN A 108 4.50 13.43 -10.61
N ASN A 109 3.45 12.65 -10.82
CA ASN A 109 2.27 13.00 -11.60
C ASN A 109 0.95 12.98 -10.80
N ALA A 110 1.04 12.97 -9.47
CA ALA A 110 -0.14 13.05 -8.59
C ALA A 110 -0.71 14.47 -8.50
N VAL A 111 0.12 15.49 -8.76
CA VAL A 111 -0.28 16.90 -8.95
C VAL A 111 0.26 17.37 -10.29
N ILE A 112 -0.63 17.77 -11.18
CA ILE A 112 -0.28 18.33 -12.50
C ILE A 112 -1.09 19.60 -12.71
N ILE A 113 -0.44 20.69 -13.09
CA ILE A 113 -1.09 21.96 -13.44
C ILE A 113 -0.69 22.25 -14.87
N SER A 114 -1.64 22.40 -15.79
CA SER A 114 -1.34 22.50 -17.22
C SER A 114 -2.29 23.40 -17.98
N GLU A 115 -1.77 24.17 -18.91
CA GLU A 115 -2.56 24.79 -19.95
C GLU A 115 -3.07 23.72 -20.94
N LYS A 116 -4.13 24.05 -21.67
CA LYS A 116 -4.68 23.23 -22.74
C LYS A 116 -3.67 23.05 -23.86
N GLY A 117 -3.59 21.82 -24.42
CA GLY A 117 -2.72 21.50 -25.56
C GLY A 117 -1.24 21.41 -25.24
N ASN A 118 -0.85 21.31 -23.98
CA ASN A 118 0.55 21.30 -23.57
C ASN A 118 1.33 20.11 -24.16
N GLN A 119 2.51 20.38 -24.71
CA GLN A 119 3.32 19.36 -25.41
C GLN A 119 3.83 18.25 -24.48
N PHE A 120 4.04 18.52 -23.19
CA PHE A 120 4.43 17.49 -22.22
C PHE A 120 3.36 16.39 -22.14
N LEU A 121 2.09 16.78 -22.07
CA LEU A 121 0.96 15.85 -22.02
C LEU A 121 0.80 15.08 -23.33
N LYS A 122 1.07 15.72 -24.49
CA LYS A 122 1.10 15.04 -25.77
C LYS A 122 2.16 13.93 -25.81
N HIS A 123 3.38 14.21 -25.36
CA HIS A 123 4.44 13.20 -25.25
C HIS A 123 4.06 12.07 -24.28
N ALA A 124 3.32 12.37 -23.21
CA ALA A 124 2.85 11.36 -22.27
C ALA A 124 1.80 10.42 -22.90
N MET A 125 0.85 10.96 -23.68
CA MET A 125 -0.11 10.14 -24.44
C MET A 125 0.61 9.29 -25.49
N GLU A 126 1.51 9.87 -26.29
CA GLU A 126 2.32 9.14 -27.30
C GLU A 126 3.13 8.02 -26.67
N PHE A 127 3.69 8.24 -25.48
CA PHE A 127 4.42 7.21 -24.73
C PHE A 127 3.49 6.05 -24.34
N MET A 128 2.29 6.33 -23.82
CA MET A 128 1.33 5.32 -23.42
C MET A 128 0.71 4.57 -24.62
N ASP A 129 0.41 5.27 -25.71
CA ASP A 129 -0.15 4.66 -26.93
C ASP A 129 0.82 3.65 -27.57
N ASN A 130 2.14 3.86 -27.41
CA ASN A 130 3.19 2.98 -27.93
C ASN A 130 3.77 2.04 -26.85
N PHE A 131 3.11 1.89 -25.72
CA PHE A 131 3.64 1.16 -24.58
C PHE A 131 3.58 -0.37 -24.76
N ASP A 132 4.67 -1.07 -24.39
CA ASP A 132 4.68 -2.54 -24.37
C ASP A 132 3.96 -3.08 -23.12
N TRP A 133 2.75 -3.57 -23.30
CA TRP A 133 1.90 -4.15 -22.25
C TRP A 133 2.46 -5.42 -21.60
N LYS A 134 3.56 -5.97 -22.11
CA LYS A 134 4.27 -7.10 -21.48
C LYS A 134 5.26 -6.64 -20.41
N THR A 135 5.46 -5.34 -20.29
CA THR A 135 6.38 -4.75 -19.31
C THR A 135 5.92 -5.04 -17.88
N LYS A 136 6.86 -5.42 -17.01
CA LYS A 136 6.61 -5.52 -15.56
C LYS A 136 6.48 -4.11 -14.96
N ASP A 137 5.71 -4.00 -13.88
CA ASP A 137 5.48 -2.73 -13.16
C ASP A 137 4.93 -1.62 -14.05
N ILE A 138 3.97 -1.96 -14.92
CA ILE A 138 3.39 -1.10 -15.94
C ILE A 138 2.82 0.22 -15.34
N GLU A 139 2.28 0.19 -14.12
CA GLU A 139 1.77 1.38 -13.41
C GLU A 139 2.89 2.37 -13.09
N LEU A 140 4.05 1.89 -12.66
CA LEU A 140 5.22 2.74 -12.41
C LEU A 140 5.79 3.31 -13.71
N GLU A 141 5.80 2.51 -14.77
CA GLU A 141 6.32 2.91 -16.08
C GLU A 141 5.44 3.95 -16.77
N THR A 142 4.12 3.95 -16.53
CA THR A 142 3.16 4.92 -17.06
C THR A 142 2.82 6.06 -16.07
N GLY A 143 3.39 6.01 -14.88
CA GLY A 143 3.26 7.01 -13.81
C GLY A 143 4.50 7.93 -13.71
N PRO A 144 5.10 8.06 -12.53
CA PRO A 144 6.24 8.95 -12.28
C PRO A 144 7.45 8.68 -13.17
N ARG A 145 7.74 7.41 -13.50
CA ARG A 145 8.86 7.07 -14.39
C ARG A 145 8.67 7.61 -15.81
N MET A 146 7.44 7.59 -16.33
CA MET A 146 7.14 8.19 -17.63
C MET A 146 7.40 9.69 -17.62
N PHE A 147 6.86 10.41 -16.63
CA PHE A 147 7.06 11.85 -16.49
C PHE A 147 8.54 12.19 -16.38
N THR A 148 9.29 11.43 -15.61
CA THR A 148 10.74 11.54 -15.48
C THR A 148 11.47 11.36 -16.82
N LYS A 149 11.12 10.30 -17.58
CA LYS A 149 11.70 10.03 -18.91
C LYS A 149 11.42 11.18 -19.90
N ILE A 150 10.18 11.67 -19.91
CA ILE A 150 9.76 12.80 -20.78
C ILE A 150 10.50 14.07 -20.41
N ALA A 151 10.57 14.42 -19.11
CA ALA A 151 11.28 15.60 -18.62
C ALA A 151 12.77 15.56 -19.03
N LYS A 152 13.44 14.43 -18.88
CA LYS A 152 14.83 14.24 -19.30
C LYS A 152 14.98 14.37 -20.83
N LYS A 153 14.20 13.62 -21.59
CA LYS A 153 14.37 13.48 -23.04
C LYS A 153 14.03 14.76 -23.80
N HIS A 154 12.93 15.42 -23.42
CA HIS A 154 12.36 16.51 -24.22
C HIS A 154 12.61 17.89 -23.61
N TYR A 155 12.87 18.00 -22.30
CA TYR A 155 12.98 19.28 -21.58
C TYR A 155 14.35 19.52 -20.98
N GLY A 156 15.27 18.58 -21.07
CA GLY A 156 16.64 18.74 -20.54
C GLY A 156 16.69 18.74 -19.01
N TRP A 157 15.68 18.18 -18.36
CA TRP A 157 15.71 18.03 -16.91
C TRP A 157 16.78 17.04 -16.47
N ASP A 158 17.48 17.35 -15.40
CA ASP A 158 18.45 16.48 -14.77
C ASP A 158 18.05 16.18 -13.31
N VAL A 159 18.53 15.07 -12.79
CA VAL A 159 18.15 14.51 -11.49
C VAL A 159 18.35 15.55 -10.37
N GLY A 160 17.30 15.75 -9.59
CA GLY A 160 17.29 16.63 -8.42
C GLY A 160 17.27 18.13 -8.73
N LYS A 161 17.26 18.52 -9.99
CA LYS A 161 17.14 19.94 -10.34
C LYS A 161 15.71 20.43 -10.26
N ILE A 162 15.51 21.62 -9.71
CA ILE A 162 14.23 22.32 -9.57
C ILE A 162 14.31 23.64 -10.35
N GLY A 163 13.15 24.13 -10.79
CA GLY A 163 13.03 25.39 -11.53
C GLY A 163 12.36 25.22 -12.88
N LYS A 164 12.63 26.15 -13.80
CA LYS A 164 12.03 26.16 -15.13
C LYS A 164 12.95 25.47 -16.15
N PHE A 165 12.38 24.54 -16.91
CA PHE A 165 13.03 23.78 -17.98
C PHE A 165 12.21 23.97 -19.25
N ARG A 166 12.66 24.86 -20.17
CA ARG A 166 11.86 25.34 -21.31
C ARG A 166 10.54 25.94 -20.82
N ASP A 167 9.41 25.32 -21.13
CA ASP A 167 8.02 25.73 -20.81
C ASP A 167 7.43 24.97 -19.61
N ILE A 168 8.18 24.06 -18.97
CA ILE A 168 7.75 23.34 -17.77
C ILE A 168 8.43 23.87 -16.51
N SER A 169 7.68 23.91 -15.41
CA SER A 169 8.19 24.23 -14.08
C SER A 169 8.17 22.97 -13.20
N ILE A 170 9.33 22.62 -12.63
CA ILE A 170 9.48 21.46 -11.75
C ILE A 170 9.80 21.98 -10.34
N LEU A 171 8.89 21.74 -9.40
CA LEU A 171 8.93 22.28 -8.06
C LEU A 171 9.54 21.26 -7.06
N PRO A 172 10.13 21.75 -5.94
CA PRO A 172 10.68 20.89 -4.92
C PRO A 172 9.59 20.10 -4.17
N PRO A 173 9.95 18.98 -3.49
CA PRO A 173 8.97 18.11 -2.82
C PRO A 173 8.10 18.87 -1.82
N VAL A 174 8.63 19.81 -1.07
CA VAL A 174 7.90 20.56 -0.04
C VAL A 174 6.64 21.29 -0.56
N TYR A 175 6.55 21.54 -1.86
CA TYR A 175 5.39 22.21 -2.47
C TYR A 175 4.18 21.30 -2.57
N PHE A 176 4.36 20.02 -2.98
CA PHE A 176 3.26 19.10 -3.24
C PHE A 176 3.35 17.79 -2.44
N TYR A 177 4.56 17.37 -2.06
CA TYR A 177 4.88 16.08 -1.45
C TYR A 177 5.77 16.29 -0.22
N PRO A 178 5.29 16.96 0.85
CA PRO A 178 6.13 17.41 1.97
C PRO A 178 6.70 16.29 2.84
N TYR A 179 6.28 15.04 2.59
CA TYR A 179 6.87 13.83 3.15
C TYR A 179 6.85 12.70 2.11
N ARG A 180 7.69 11.70 2.28
CA ARG A 180 7.83 10.59 1.33
C ARG A 180 6.85 9.46 1.65
N TYR A 181 6.60 8.57 0.67
CA TYR A 181 5.72 7.41 0.80
C TYR A 181 6.19 6.39 1.88
N ASP A 182 7.47 6.40 2.27
CA ASP A 182 8.08 5.55 3.29
C ASP A 182 8.26 6.27 4.65
N GLU A 183 7.75 7.49 4.77
CA GLU A 183 7.75 8.30 6.00
C GLU A 183 6.35 8.40 6.59
N LYS A 184 6.27 8.61 7.91
CA LYS A 184 5.01 8.88 8.59
C LYS A 184 4.63 10.34 8.42
N TYR A 185 3.37 10.61 8.00
CA TYR A 185 2.82 11.96 8.01
C TYR A 185 2.83 12.56 9.42
N THR A 186 3.29 13.80 9.52
CA THR A 186 3.12 14.65 10.70
C THR A 186 2.77 16.06 10.25
N PRO A 187 1.94 16.82 11.00
CA PRO A 187 1.61 18.20 10.63
C PRO A 187 2.84 19.09 10.48
N ALA A 188 3.96 18.75 11.12
CA ALA A 188 5.22 19.50 11.05
C ALA A 188 5.91 19.43 9.67
N CYS A 189 5.55 18.48 8.79
CA CYS A 189 6.07 18.42 7.42
C CYS A 189 5.47 19.51 6.52
N VAL A 190 4.27 20.02 6.84
CA VAL A 190 3.62 21.12 6.12
C VAL A 190 4.32 22.42 6.44
N LYS A 191 4.81 23.10 5.41
CA LYS A 191 5.54 24.38 5.49
C LYS A 191 4.70 25.50 4.86
N PRO A 192 5.02 26.79 5.08
CA PRO A 192 4.32 27.90 4.46
C PRO A 192 4.24 27.85 2.93
N GLU A 193 5.22 27.24 2.28
CA GLU A 193 5.28 27.04 0.84
C GLU A 193 4.49 25.80 0.35
N THR A 194 4.02 24.90 1.22
CA THR A 194 3.29 23.70 0.87
C THR A 194 1.89 24.03 0.35
N PHE A 195 1.57 23.60 -0.85
CA PHE A 195 0.26 23.75 -1.48
C PHE A 195 -0.64 22.52 -1.27
N THR A 196 -0.03 21.35 -1.28
CA THR A 196 -0.74 20.08 -1.12
C THR A 196 0.06 19.08 -0.30
N VAL A 197 -0.63 18.08 0.22
CA VAL A 197 -0.05 16.91 0.89
C VAL A 197 -0.56 15.66 0.18
N HIS A 198 0.33 14.82 -0.33
CA HIS A 198 -0.01 13.52 -0.88
C HIS A 198 0.04 12.46 0.23
N HIS A 199 -1.07 11.80 0.49
CA HIS A 199 -1.19 10.84 1.60
C HIS A 199 -0.80 9.40 1.23
N TRP A 200 -0.25 9.19 0.02
CA TRP A 200 0.37 7.95 -0.44
C TRP A 200 -0.49 6.70 -0.20
N SER A 201 -1.81 6.81 -0.44
CA SER A 201 -2.77 5.73 -0.14
C SER A 201 -2.56 4.46 -0.97
N ASN A 202 -1.71 4.50 -2.00
CA ASN A 202 -1.40 3.40 -2.93
C ASN A 202 -2.65 2.65 -3.42
N SER A 203 -3.76 3.39 -3.64
CA SER A 203 -5.06 2.80 -4.02
C SER A 203 -5.05 2.06 -5.36
N TRP A 204 -4.03 2.30 -6.17
CA TRP A 204 -3.80 1.71 -7.49
C TRP A 204 -2.84 0.51 -7.46
N ASN A 205 -2.06 0.32 -6.39
CA ASN A 205 -1.12 -0.79 -6.28
C ASN A 205 -1.83 -2.00 -5.65
N ASP A 206 -2.45 -2.84 -6.48
CA ASP A 206 -3.12 -4.07 -6.08
C ASP A 206 -2.15 -5.26 -5.89
N ARG A 207 -0.85 -5.04 -6.09
CA ARG A 207 0.17 -6.06 -5.84
C ARG A 207 0.18 -6.43 -4.36
N VAL A 208 0.12 -7.73 -4.09
CA VAL A 208 0.16 -8.28 -2.74
C VAL A 208 1.51 -8.92 -2.47
N SER A 209 2.17 -8.46 -1.41
CA SER A 209 3.40 -9.08 -0.89
C SER A 209 3.01 -10.08 0.20
N ILE A 210 3.17 -11.36 -0.07
CA ILE A 210 2.97 -12.43 0.92
C ILE A 210 4.29 -12.64 1.64
N ILE A 211 4.32 -12.39 2.96
CA ILE A 211 5.52 -12.42 3.79
C ILE A 211 5.50 -13.68 4.65
N ILE A 212 6.45 -14.58 4.43
CA ILE A 212 6.55 -15.87 5.13
C ILE A 212 7.80 -15.85 6.02
N PRO A 213 7.67 -15.52 7.33
CA PRO A 213 8.77 -15.66 8.28
C PRO A 213 8.97 -17.13 8.64
N CYS A 214 10.21 -17.60 8.68
CA CYS A 214 10.54 -19.00 9.00
C CYS A 214 11.74 -19.08 9.94
N TYR A 215 11.57 -19.81 11.05
CA TYR A 215 12.63 -20.21 11.94
C TYR A 215 12.47 -21.67 12.37
N ASN A 216 13.35 -22.56 11.90
CA ASN A 216 13.35 -23.99 12.18
C ASN A 216 12.00 -24.68 11.93
N GLN A 217 11.32 -24.33 10.82
CA GLN A 217 10.01 -24.86 10.41
C GLN A 217 10.06 -25.48 9.00
N VAL A 218 11.19 -26.01 8.57
CA VAL A 218 11.43 -26.53 7.22
C VAL A 218 10.36 -27.54 6.78
N LYS A 219 9.83 -28.33 7.71
CA LYS A 219 8.81 -29.38 7.44
C LYS A 219 7.49 -28.85 6.92
N PHE A 220 7.15 -27.59 7.19
CA PHE A 220 5.88 -26.98 6.81
C PHE A 220 6.07 -25.90 5.72
N LEU A 221 7.29 -25.33 5.63
CA LEU A 221 7.58 -24.18 4.79
C LEU A 221 7.14 -24.37 3.32
N LYS A 222 7.26 -25.58 2.79
CA LYS A 222 6.85 -25.87 1.41
C LYS A 222 5.34 -25.67 1.22
N ASP A 223 4.51 -26.15 2.15
CA ASP A 223 3.07 -26.02 2.09
C ASP A 223 2.66 -24.54 2.09
N ALA A 224 3.28 -23.73 2.96
CA ALA A 224 3.04 -22.29 3.04
C ALA A 224 3.41 -21.58 1.72
N ILE A 225 4.62 -21.82 1.18
CA ILE A 225 5.07 -21.20 -0.09
C ILE A 225 4.17 -21.62 -1.25
N ASP A 226 3.83 -22.91 -1.36
CA ASP A 226 3.00 -23.42 -2.45
C ASP A 226 1.58 -22.81 -2.38
N SER A 227 0.99 -22.67 -1.19
CA SER A 227 -0.32 -22.02 -1.01
C SER A 227 -0.28 -20.53 -1.39
N ALA A 228 0.82 -19.84 -1.08
CA ALA A 228 1.05 -18.46 -1.46
C ALA A 228 1.19 -18.29 -2.98
N LEU A 229 1.94 -19.16 -3.64
CA LEU A 229 2.15 -19.12 -5.09
C LEU A 229 0.90 -19.53 -5.90
N ASN A 230 -0.04 -20.25 -5.27
CA ASN A 230 -1.24 -20.78 -5.93
C ASN A 230 -2.46 -19.85 -5.83
N GLN A 231 -2.27 -18.58 -5.49
CA GLN A 231 -3.37 -17.61 -5.43
C GLN A 231 -3.99 -17.34 -6.81
N THR A 232 -5.32 -17.16 -6.84
CA THR A 232 -6.06 -16.78 -8.07
C THR A 232 -5.72 -15.35 -8.51
N HIS A 233 -5.50 -14.44 -7.57
CA HIS A 233 -4.95 -13.12 -7.83
C HIS A 233 -3.48 -13.24 -8.27
N LYS A 234 -3.14 -12.74 -9.46
CA LYS A 234 -1.83 -13.00 -10.10
C LYS A 234 -0.77 -11.94 -9.81
N ASN A 235 -1.18 -10.73 -9.40
CA ASN A 235 -0.22 -9.67 -9.07
C ASN A 235 0.31 -9.85 -7.64
N ILE A 236 1.14 -10.86 -7.43
CA ILE A 236 1.72 -11.19 -6.13
C ILE A 236 3.25 -11.21 -6.19
N GLU A 237 3.86 -11.08 -5.02
CA GLU A 237 5.23 -11.51 -4.74
C GLU A 237 5.24 -12.30 -3.43
N VAL A 238 6.05 -13.33 -3.36
CA VAL A 238 6.24 -14.13 -2.14
C VAL A 238 7.64 -13.85 -1.61
N VAL A 239 7.71 -13.34 -0.38
CA VAL A 239 8.98 -13.03 0.31
C VAL A 239 9.13 -13.97 1.48
N VAL A 240 10.11 -14.86 1.42
CA VAL A 240 10.41 -15.80 2.51
C VAL A 240 11.59 -15.27 3.31
N VAL A 241 11.41 -15.15 4.62
CA VAL A 241 12.45 -14.64 5.53
C VAL A 241 12.95 -15.77 6.40
N ASN A 242 14.19 -16.20 6.17
CA ASN A 242 14.89 -17.13 7.07
C ASN A 242 15.47 -16.34 8.24
N ASP A 243 14.87 -16.48 9.42
CA ASP A 243 15.28 -15.81 10.66
C ASP A 243 16.37 -16.61 11.41
N GLY A 244 17.43 -17.00 10.69
CA GLY A 244 18.57 -17.69 11.28
C GLY A 244 18.33 -19.18 11.59
N SER A 245 17.54 -19.88 10.78
CA SER A 245 17.27 -21.31 10.95
C SER A 245 18.55 -22.14 10.83
N THR A 246 18.61 -23.20 11.64
CA THR A 246 19.70 -24.20 11.63
C THR A 246 19.32 -25.50 10.93
N ASP A 247 18.06 -25.63 10.48
CA ASP A 247 17.57 -26.72 9.67
C ASP A 247 17.72 -26.45 8.15
N ASN A 248 17.17 -27.32 7.29
CA ASN A 248 17.28 -27.19 5.84
C ASN A 248 16.41 -26.09 5.22
N THR A 249 15.94 -25.09 6.00
CA THR A 249 15.12 -23.95 5.50
C THR A 249 15.76 -23.26 4.31
N SER A 250 17.07 -22.96 4.36
CA SER A 250 17.80 -22.30 3.26
C SER A 250 17.84 -23.12 1.98
N GLU A 251 17.87 -24.45 2.07
CA GLU A 251 17.85 -25.34 0.92
C GLU A 251 16.47 -25.34 0.24
N VAL A 252 15.40 -25.44 1.05
CA VAL A 252 14.04 -25.32 0.54
C VAL A 252 13.85 -23.99 -0.17
N MET A 253 14.23 -22.86 0.43
CA MET A 253 14.13 -21.55 -0.21
C MET A 253 14.86 -21.49 -1.56
N ARG A 254 16.08 -22.05 -1.65
CA ARG A 254 16.83 -22.10 -2.90
C ARG A 254 16.15 -22.91 -3.99
N SER A 255 15.43 -23.98 -3.64
CA SER A 255 14.69 -24.83 -4.59
C SER A 255 13.58 -24.10 -5.35
N TYR A 256 13.05 -23.02 -4.79
CA TYR A 256 12.03 -22.18 -5.45
C TYR A 256 12.62 -21.17 -6.45
N GLY A 257 13.91 -20.89 -6.39
CA GLY A 257 14.61 -19.99 -7.33
C GLY A 257 13.96 -18.62 -7.40
N LYS A 258 13.68 -18.13 -8.61
CA LYS A 258 13.09 -16.80 -8.85
C LYS A 258 11.59 -16.69 -8.52
N ARG A 259 10.93 -17.78 -8.14
CA ARG A 259 9.51 -17.76 -7.78
C ARG A 259 9.24 -17.06 -6.44
N ILE A 260 10.26 -16.98 -5.58
CA ILE A 260 10.22 -16.29 -4.31
C ILE A 260 11.37 -15.29 -4.18
N LYS A 261 11.20 -14.29 -3.33
CA LYS A 261 12.29 -13.44 -2.86
C LYS A 261 12.78 -13.97 -1.53
N ALA A 262 14.02 -14.43 -1.49
CA ALA A 262 14.66 -14.95 -0.27
C ALA A 262 15.36 -13.83 0.49
N VAL A 263 15.06 -13.73 1.79
CA VAL A 263 15.72 -12.82 2.74
C VAL A 263 16.30 -13.69 3.86
N THR A 264 17.51 -13.40 4.31
CA THR A 264 18.13 -14.12 5.44
C THR A 264 18.68 -13.12 6.44
N GLN A 265 18.42 -13.36 7.71
CA GLN A 265 18.97 -12.57 8.81
C GLN A 265 19.40 -13.50 9.96
N THR A 266 20.16 -12.97 10.93
CA THR A 266 20.34 -13.65 12.23
C THR A 266 19.03 -13.65 12.98
N ASN A 267 18.78 -14.65 13.82
CA ASN A 267 17.54 -14.75 14.59
C ASN A 267 17.31 -13.48 15.42
N LYS A 268 16.21 -12.77 15.10
CA LYS A 268 15.73 -11.55 15.78
C LYS A 268 14.27 -11.65 16.20
N GLY A 269 13.65 -12.82 15.99
CA GLY A 269 12.27 -13.09 16.34
C GLY A 269 11.25 -12.73 15.25
N LEU A 270 10.01 -13.17 15.47
CA LEU A 270 8.92 -13.14 14.50
C LEU A 270 8.59 -11.72 14.00
N SER A 271 8.45 -10.75 14.93
CA SER A 271 8.18 -9.34 14.59
C SER A 271 9.26 -8.76 13.66
N ALA A 272 10.54 -8.98 14.00
CA ALA A 272 11.67 -8.51 13.20
C ALA A 272 11.72 -9.20 11.82
N ALA A 273 11.42 -10.51 11.76
CA ALA A 273 11.36 -11.24 10.51
C ALA A 273 10.22 -10.72 9.59
N ARG A 274 9.02 -10.48 10.14
CA ARG A 274 7.92 -9.85 9.36
C ARG A 274 8.31 -8.46 8.88
N ASN A 275 8.88 -7.61 9.74
CA ASN A 275 9.34 -6.27 9.38
C ASN A 275 10.40 -6.31 8.27
N ALA A 276 11.38 -7.21 8.35
CA ALA A 276 12.41 -7.37 7.32
C ALA A 276 11.81 -7.80 5.96
N GLY A 277 10.87 -8.73 5.97
CA GLY A 277 10.16 -9.17 4.77
C GLY A 277 9.35 -8.05 4.13
N ILE A 278 8.60 -7.28 4.94
CA ILE A 278 7.81 -6.13 4.46
C ILE A 278 8.72 -5.04 3.89
N LYS A 279 9.82 -4.70 4.56
CA LYS A 279 10.80 -3.72 4.05
C LYS A 279 11.46 -4.18 2.74
N ALA A 280 11.66 -5.48 2.56
CA ALA A 280 12.20 -6.05 1.35
C ALA A 280 11.18 -6.14 0.20
N SER A 281 9.90 -6.03 0.45
CA SER A 281 8.81 -6.21 -0.51
C SER A 281 8.36 -4.89 -1.16
N THR A 282 7.56 -4.97 -2.25
CA THR A 282 7.15 -3.82 -3.06
C THR A 282 5.64 -3.65 -3.21
N GLY A 283 4.83 -4.66 -2.81
CA GLY A 283 3.38 -4.62 -2.98
C GLY A 283 2.70 -3.52 -2.18
N GLY A 284 1.62 -2.97 -2.70
CA GLY A 284 0.74 -2.01 -2.00
C GLY A 284 -0.08 -2.65 -0.89
N TRP A 285 -0.19 -3.98 -0.92
CA TRP A 285 -0.82 -4.81 0.10
C TRP A 285 0.17 -5.79 0.70
N ILE A 286 0.00 -6.07 1.97
CA ILE A 286 0.85 -6.99 2.74
C ILE A 286 -0.03 -8.11 3.32
N LEU A 287 0.41 -9.34 3.15
CA LEU A 287 -0.20 -10.52 3.75
C LEU A 287 0.88 -11.33 4.47
N PRO A 288 0.99 -11.22 5.79
CA PRO A 288 1.80 -12.16 6.56
C PRO A 288 1.18 -13.55 6.49
N LEU A 289 2.01 -14.57 6.33
CA LEU A 289 1.59 -15.97 6.36
C LEU A 289 2.64 -16.75 7.16
N ASP A 290 2.25 -17.30 8.29
CA ASP A 290 3.16 -18.09 9.11
C ASP A 290 3.60 -19.36 8.37
N SER A 291 4.85 -19.78 8.57
CA SER A 291 5.48 -20.86 7.77
C SER A 291 4.87 -22.24 7.99
N ASP A 292 4.01 -22.40 8.99
CA ASP A 292 3.28 -23.64 9.32
C ASP A 292 1.80 -23.60 8.89
N ASP A 293 1.32 -22.47 8.34
CA ASP A 293 -0.05 -22.28 7.90
C ASP A 293 -0.17 -22.30 6.36
N THR A 294 -1.43 -22.34 5.88
CA THR A 294 -1.75 -22.20 4.45
C THR A 294 -2.96 -21.31 4.24
N ILE A 295 -3.10 -20.78 3.04
CA ILE A 295 -4.25 -19.96 2.64
C ILE A 295 -5.00 -20.59 1.45
N GLU A 296 -6.32 -20.37 1.42
CA GLU A 296 -7.14 -20.79 0.30
C GLU A 296 -6.75 -20.07 -0.99
N PRO A 297 -6.84 -20.70 -2.17
CA PRO A 297 -6.44 -20.07 -3.44
C PRO A 297 -7.14 -18.75 -3.74
N THR A 298 -8.32 -18.52 -3.21
CA THR A 298 -9.14 -17.31 -3.42
C THR A 298 -8.99 -16.28 -2.29
N TYR A 299 -8.04 -16.45 -1.36
CA TYR A 299 -7.88 -15.56 -0.21
C TYR A 299 -7.75 -14.11 -0.64
N ILE A 300 -6.76 -13.80 -1.50
CA ILE A 300 -6.48 -12.43 -1.92
C ILE A 300 -7.66 -11.86 -2.72
N GLU A 301 -8.20 -12.60 -3.67
CA GLU A 301 -9.33 -12.17 -4.50
C GLU A 301 -10.54 -11.76 -3.66
N LYS A 302 -10.82 -12.49 -2.56
CA LYS A 302 -11.96 -12.23 -1.69
C LYS A 302 -11.72 -11.15 -0.64
N THR A 303 -10.48 -10.78 -0.38
CA THR A 303 -10.12 -9.82 0.68
C THR A 303 -9.69 -8.47 0.16
N ILE A 304 -8.95 -8.42 -0.94
CA ILE A 304 -8.37 -7.17 -1.47
C ILE A 304 -9.44 -6.10 -1.70
N GLY A 305 -9.15 -4.86 -1.31
CA GLY A 305 -10.01 -3.70 -1.55
C GLY A 305 -11.22 -3.54 -0.63
N LYS A 306 -11.51 -4.48 0.28
CA LYS A 306 -12.71 -4.39 1.16
C LYS A 306 -12.56 -3.37 2.29
N ALA A 307 -11.36 -3.20 2.82
CA ALA A 307 -11.02 -2.23 3.87
C ALA A 307 -9.51 -1.99 3.85
N ASP A 308 -8.96 -1.19 4.77
CA ASP A 308 -7.51 -1.03 4.91
C ASP A 308 -6.84 -2.25 5.53
N ILE A 309 -7.58 -2.97 6.40
CA ILE A 309 -7.19 -4.20 7.08
C ILE A 309 -8.32 -5.21 6.91
N VAL A 310 -8.02 -6.40 6.38
CA VAL A 310 -9.04 -7.41 6.06
C VAL A 310 -8.67 -8.76 6.65
N GLY A 311 -9.40 -9.17 7.66
CA GLY A 311 -9.32 -10.51 8.25
C GLY A 311 -10.31 -11.48 7.63
N THR A 312 -10.23 -12.75 8.02
CA THR A 312 -11.13 -13.84 7.60
C THR A 312 -11.42 -14.77 8.77
N TRP A 313 -12.39 -15.65 8.62
CA TRP A 313 -12.50 -16.80 9.49
C TRP A 313 -11.36 -17.79 9.23
N ILE A 314 -11.08 -18.65 10.22
CA ILE A 314 -9.93 -19.54 10.25
C ILE A 314 -10.41 -20.97 10.45
N LYS A 315 -9.91 -21.87 9.62
CA LYS A 315 -10.13 -23.31 9.78
C LYS A 315 -8.86 -23.94 10.34
N CYS A 316 -8.99 -24.58 11.50
CA CYS A 316 -7.91 -25.37 12.08
C CYS A 316 -7.75 -26.70 11.36
N PHE A 317 -6.50 -27.17 11.24
CA PHE A 317 -6.18 -28.51 10.74
C PHE A 317 -4.99 -29.13 11.48
N GLY A 318 -4.70 -30.38 11.25
CA GLY A 318 -3.73 -31.15 12.02
C GLY A 318 -4.38 -31.78 13.24
N LYS A 319 -4.03 -31.36 14.45
CA LYS A 319 -4.58 -31.92 15.70
C LYS A 319 -5.96 -31.39 16.11
N SER A 320 -6.47 -30.35 15.46
CA SER A 320 -7.83 -29.84 15.65
C SER A 320 -8.50 -29.61 14.29
N LYS A 321 -9.85 -29.61 14.29
CA LYS A 321 -10.71 -29.26 13.14
C LYS A 321 -11.64 -28.09 13.46
N ASP A 322 -11.32 -27.33 14.50
CA ASP A 322 -12.15 -26.19 14.95
C ASP A 322 -12.20 -25.10 13.86
N ILE A 323 -13.25 -24.29 13.91
CA ILE A 323 -13.39 -23.09 13.11
C ILE A 323 -13.44 -21.90 14.07
N TRP A 324 -12.48 -20.98 13.91
CA TRP A 324 -12.48 -19.74 14.64
C TRP A 324 -13.18 -18.66 13.80
N LYS A 325 -14.22 -18.10 14.39
CA LYS A 325 -15.04 -17.06 13.76
C LYS A 325 -14.89 -15.78 14.57
N PRO A 326 -13.86 -14.97 14.29
CA PRO A 326 -13.80 -13.62 14.87
C PRO A 326 -15.11 -12.90 14.61
N ALA A 327 -15.47 -11.96 15.49
CA ALA A 327 -16.69 -11.18 15.30
C ALA A 327 -16.70 -10.59 13.89
N HIS A 328 -17.73 -10.90 13.11
CA HIS A 328 -17.92 -10.37 11.77
C HIS A 328 -18.38 -8.92 11.83
N GLY A 329 -18.03 -8.13 10.81
CA GLY A 329 -18.41 -6.72 10.71
C GLY A 329 -17.20 -5.80 10.71
N LEU A 330 -17.39 -4.62 11.26
CA LEU A 330 -16.40 -3.53 11.30
C LEU A 330 -15.95 -3.32 12.76
N PRO A 331 -14.99 -4.11 13.29
CA PRO A 331 -14.54 -3.93 14.66
C PRO A 331 -13.83 -2.58 14.82
N SER A 332 -14.25 -1.84 15.86
CA SER A 332 -13.67 -0.55 16.23
C SER A 332 -12.39 -0.71 17.07
N HIS A 333 -11.65 0.37 17.25
CA HIS A 333 -10.51 0.42 18.16
C HIS A 333 -10.84 -0.09 19.57
N GLU A 334 -12.02 0.29 20.11
CA GLU A 334 -12.47 -0.16 21.44
C GLU A 334 -12.66 -1.67 21.54
N ASN A 335 -12.99 -2.34 20.42
CA ASN A 335 -13.09 -3.79 20.40
C ASN A 335 -11.71 -4.42 20.57
N PHE A 336 -10.67 -3.87 19.88
CA PHE A 336 -9.30 -4.35 20.00
C PHE A 336 -8.66 -4.09 21.38
N LEU A 337 -9.14 -3.08 22.11
CA LEU A 337 -8.74 -2.88 23.52
C LEU A 337 -9.33 -3.94 24.48
N LYS A 338 -10.24 -4.79 24.03
CA LYS A 338 -10.85 -5.85 24.85
C LYS A 338 -10.31 -7.24 24.48
N GLN A 339 -10.15 -7.49 23.18
CA GLN A 339 -9.66 -8.78 22.67
C GLN A 339 -9.12 -8.64 21.24
N ASN A 340 -8.31 -9.62 20.82
CA ASN A 340 -7.89 -9.73 19.42
C ASN A 340 -9.05 -10.21 18.53
N HIS A 341 -9.35 -9.47 17.47
CA HIS A 341 -10.37 -9.80 16.48
C HIS A 341 -9.77 -10.24 15.14
N LEU A 342 -8.45 -10.16 14.99
CA LEU A 342 -7.74 -10.50 13.77
C LEU A 342 -6.64 -11.52 14.07
N PHE A 343 -6.36 -12.35 13.11
CA PHE A 343 -5.28 -13.31 13.14
C PHE A 343 -4.01 -12.74 12.50
N SER A 344 -2.85 -13.35 12.73
CA SER A 344 -1.59 -12.94 12.12
C SER A 344 -1.66 -12.88 10.59
N CYS A 345 -2.35 -13.87 9.97
CA CYS A 345 -2.57 -13.93 8.53
C CYS A 345 -3.76 -13.04 8.12
N THR A 346 -3.55 -11.74 8.18
CA THR A 346 -4.53 -10.69 7.85
C THR A 346 -3.95 -9.81 6.76
N LEU A 347 -4.72 -9.57 5.69
CA LEU A 347 -4.34 -8.68 4.58
C LEU A 347 -4.47 -7.22 5.01
N PHE A 348 -3.45 -6.41 4.77
CA PHE A 348 -3.52 -4.96 5.04
C PHE A 348 -2.75 -4.14 4.03
N LYS A 349 -3.13 -2.86 3.88
CA LYS A 349 -2.43 -1.91 3.02
C LYS A 349 -1.05 -1.58 3.58
N ARG A 350 -0.07 -1.37 2.69
CA ARG A 350 1.29 -0.97 3.10
C ARG A 350 1.32 0.29 3.94
N CYS A 351 0.41 1.26 3.70
CA CYS A 351 0.33 2.47 4.50
C CYS A 351 0.03 2.21 5.99
N VAL A 352 -0.65 1.10 6.32
CA VAL A 352 -0.82 0.67 7.73
C VAL A 352 0.54 0.40 8.36
N PHE A 353 1.43 -0.32 7.65
CA PHE A 353 2.78 -0.58 8.12
C PHE A 353 3.61 0.70 8.31
N THR A 354 3.56 1.58 7.32
CA THR A 354 4.31 2.83 7.35
C THR A 354 3.86 3.74 8.50
N ASN A 355 2.55 3.91 8.68
CA ASN A 355 2.00 4.80 9.70
C ASN A 355 2.18 4.25 11.13
N THR A 356 2.06 2.93 11.31
CA THR A 356 2.26 2.30 12.63
C THR A 356 3.72 2.09 13.00
N GLY A 357 4.66 2.17 12.04
CA GLY A 357 6.08 1.86 12.25
C GLY A 357 6.41 0.37 12.26
N GLY A 358 5.45 -0.50 11.85
CA GLY A 358 5.64 -1.94 11.76
C GLY A 358 5.35 -2.71 13.05
N TYR A 359 5.66 -4.01 13.05
CA TYR A 359 5.52 -4.87 14.23
C TYR A 359 6.51 -4.47 15.30
N ASP A 360 6.09 -4.57 16.58
CA ASP A 360 6.94 -4.27 17.72
C ASP A 360 8.00 -5.36 17.91
N GLU A 361 9.26 -5.02 17.68
CA GLU A 361 10.38 -5.96 17.80
C GLU A 361 10.79 -6.17 19.27
N GLU A 362 10.36 -5.29 20.18
CA GLU A 362 10.62 -5.41 21.63
C GLU A 362 9.62 -6.35 22.33
N MET A 363 8.52 -6.75 21.68
CA MET A 363 7.62 -7.77 22.20
C MET A 363 8.30 -9.13 22.42
N PHE A 364 9.53 -9.23 22.02
CA PHE A 364 10.43 -10.34 22.34
C PHE A 364 10.88 -10.27 23.83
N VAL A 365 9.92 -10.44 24.74
CA VAL A 365 10.17 -10.33 26.20
C VAL A 365 10.94 -11.55 26.71
N GLY A 366 12.24 -11.39 26.97
CA GLY A 366 13.00 -12.36 27.77
C GLY A 366 14.30 -12.91 27.18
N GLY A 367 15.03 -12.17 26.35
CA GLY A 367 16.40 -12.43 25.89
C GLY A 367 16.79 -13.92 25.80
N LYS A 368 16.91 -14.47 24.59
CA LYS A 368 17.05 -15.88 24.23
C LYS A 368 15.72 -16.67 24.28
N GLN A 369 15.05 -16.77 23.16
CA GLN A 369 13.82 -17.57 22.94
C GLN A 369 12.65 -17.19 23.88
N GLY A 370 12.38 -15.93 24.03
CA GLY A 370 11.29 -15.43 24.86
C GLY A 370 9.95 -15.40 24.16
N CYS A 371 8.91 -15.20 24.92
CA CYS A 371 7.50 -15.23 24.64
C CYS A 371 7.11 -14.48 23.37
N ASN A 372 7.07 -15.17 22.26
CA ASN A 372 6.39 -14.70 21.05
C ASN A 372 4.89 -14.96 21.24
N GLY A 373 4.07 -14.01 20.88
CA GLY A 373 2.62 -14.13 20.90
C GLY A 373 1.97 -12.78 21.17
N PHE A 374 0.81 -12.56 20.57
CA PHE A 374 0.04 -11.32 20.61
C PHE A 374 0.73 -10.10 19.95
N GLU A 375 1.83 -10.30 19.19
CA GLU A 375 2.49 -9.27 18.41
C GLU A 375 1.55 -8.74 17.30
N ASP A 376 0.67 -9.59 16.80
CA ASP A 376 -0.40 -9.24 15.88
C ASP A 376 -1.46 -8.37 16.58
N TRP A 377 -1.91 -8.74 17.78
CA TRP A 377 -2.88 -7.97 18.55
C TRP A 377 -2.36 -6.57 18.89
N GLU A 378 -1.12 -6.47 19.38
CA GLU A 378 -0.46 -5.19 19.65
C GLU A 378 -0.42 -4.32 18.38
N TYR A 379 -0.08 -4.93 17.24
CA TYR A 379 -0.05 -4.24 15.95
C TYR A 379 -1.43 -3.72 15.54
N TRP A 380 -2.49 -4.52 15.72
CA TRP A 380 -3.86 -4.11 15.40
C TRP A 380 -4.39 -3.02 16.33
N ILE A 381 -3.99 -3.00 17.60
CA ILE A 381 -4.33 -1.89 18.51
C ILE A 381 -3.78 -0.57 17.97
N ARG A 382 -2.50 -0.54 17.56
CA ARG A 382 -1.90 0.67 16.97
C ARG A 382 -2.55 1.05 15.65
N ALA A 383 -2.78 0.10 14.77
CA ALA A 383 -3.39 0.35 13.47
C ALA A 383 -4.82 0.94 13.60
N THR A 384 -5.65 0.37 14.47
CA THR A 384 -7.01 0.87 14.68
C THR A 384 -7.06 2.20 15.42
N LYS A 385 -6.06 2.53 16.24
CA LYS A 385 -5.90 3.85 16.85
C LYS A 385 -5.63 4.94 15.80
N GLU A 386 -4.96 4.61 14.70
CA GLU A 386 -4.73 5.49 13.55
C GLU A 386 -5.94 5.50 12.57
N GLU A 387 -7.11 5.04 13.03
CA GLU A 387 -8.40 5.04 12.31
C GLU A 387 -8.42 4.23 11.00
N PHE A 388 -7.52 3.28 10.81
CA PHE A 388 -7.60 2.37 9.67
C PHE A 388 -8.84 1.49 9.75
N SER A 389 -9.56 1.39 8.64
CA SER A 389 -10.77 0.58 8.54
C SER A 389 -10.46 -0.91 8.59
N VAL A 390 -11.27 -1.66 9.34
CA VAL A 390 -11.15 -3.13 9.47
C VAL A 390 -12.41 -3.79 8.94
N TYR A 391 -12.25 -4.87 8.17
CA TYR A 391 -13.35 -5.72 7.73
C TYR A 391 -13.00 -7.19 7.92
N ILE A 392 -13.97 -8.03 8.31
CA ILE A 392 -13.80 -9.47 8.45
C ILE A 392 -14.70 -10.18 7.45
N VAL A 393 -14.08 -10.88 6.50
CA VAL A 393 -14.77 -11.72 5.52
C VAL A 393 -15.28 -12.98 6.23
N PRO A 394 -16.60 -13.27 6.20
CA PRO A 394 -17.19 -14.39 6.94
C PRO A 394 -17.00 -15.73 6.20
N GLU A 395 -15.76 -16.01 5.78
CA GLU A 395 -15.36 -17.24 5.09
C GLU A 395 -14.03 -17.74 5.67
N CYS A 396 -13.89 -19.08 5.74
CA CYS A 396 -12.64 -19.72 6.16
C CYS A 396 -11.64 -19.70 5.01
N LEU A 397 -10.77 -18.69 4.98
CA LEU A 397 -9.76 -18.52 3.93
C LEU A 397 -8.33 -18.76 4.44
N VAL A 398 -8.16 -18.94 5.76
CA VAL A 398 -6.90 -19.34 6.40
C VAL A 398 -7.06 -20.73 6.96
N ASN A 399 -6.06 -21.59 6.71
CA ASN A 399 -5.93 -22.90 7.33
C ASN A 399 -4.79 -22.83 8.36
N TYR A 400 -5.15 -22.83 9.63
CA TYR A 400 -4.25 -22.75 10.77
C TYR A 400 -3.85 -24.13 11.26
N ARG A 401 -2.54 -24.43 11.28
CA ARG A 401 -2.02 -25.74 11.66
C ARG A 401 -1.84 -25.86 13.16
N ILE A 402 -2.50 -26.83 13.77
CA ILE A 402 -2.33 -27.18 15.19
C ILE A 402 -1.31 -28.31 15.32
N HIS A 403 -0.17 -28.05 15.92
CA HIS A 403 0.89 -29.03 16.20
C HIS A 403 1.58 -28.80 17.56
N GLU A 404 2.48 -29.70 17.96
CA GLU A 404 3.04 -29.72 19.31
C GLU A 404 3.97 -28.54 19.62
N SER A 405 4.64 -28.01 18.62
CA SER A 405 5.59 -26.88 18.72
C SER A 405 4.98 -25.52 18.36
N SER A 406 3.64 -25.38 18.40
CA SER A 406 2.96 -24.10 18.15
C SER A 406 3.31 -23.06 19.20
N MET A 407 3.69 -21.85 18.79
CA MET A 407 4.02 -20.72 19.67
C MET A 407 2.87 -20.28 20.57
N TYR A 408 1.62 -20.53 20.16
CA TYR A 408 0.44 -20.24 20.99
C TYR A 408 0.52 -20.85 22.39
N ARG A 409 1.10 -22.03 22.56
CA ARG A 409 1.28 -22.65 23.87
C ARG A 409 2.22 -21.85 24.79
N ASP A 410 3.27 -21.28 24.22
CA ASP A 410 4.22 -20.46 24.98
C ASP A 410 3.63 -19.07 25.27
N ALA A 411 2.83 -18.51 24.37
CA ALA A 411 2.07 -17.30 24.61
C ALA A 411 1.09 -17.45 25.77
N VAL A 412 0.36 -18.56 25.85
CA VAL A 412 -0.56 -18.87 26.97
C VAL A 412 0.20 -18.98 28.30
N LYS A 413 1.35 -19.66 28.35
CA LYS A 413 2.19 -19.78 29.58
C LYS A 413 2.71 -18.42 30.05
N ASN A 414 2.98 -17.52 29.15
CA ASN A 414 3.55 -16.20 29.41
C ASN A 414 2.53 -15.06 29.34
N HIS A 415 1.24 -15.38 29.25
CA HIS A 415 0.14 -14.44 29.05
C HIS A 415 0.24 -13.21 29.96
N SER A 416 0.44 -13.39 31.29
CA SER A 416 0.51 -12.28 32.23
C SER A 416 1.66 -11.32 31.92
N LYS A 417 2.83 -11.83 31.51
CA LYS A 417 3.99 -11.00 31.17
C LYS A 417 3.73 -10.19 29.89
N ILE A 418 3.18 -10.85 28.87
CA ILE A 418 2.84 -10.21 27.60
C ILE A 418 1.79 -9.13 27.83
N MET A 419 0.72 -9.42 28.57
CA MET A 419 -0.34 -8.44 28.85
C MET A 419 0.18 -7.24 29.67
N ASN A 420 1.09 -7.46 30.63
CA ASN A 420 1.70 -6.36 31.37
C ASN A 420 2.53 -5.45 30.45
N TYR A 421 3.30 -6.04 29.53
CA TYR A 421 4.02 -5.28 28.53
C TYR A 421 3.07 -4.48 27.62
N MET A 422 2.03 -5.13 27.07
CA MET A 422 1.05 -4.47 26.23
C MET A 422 0.32 -3.33 26.97
N ARG A 423 -0.06 -3.54 28.26
CA ARG A 423 -0.68 -2.49 29.08
C ARG A 423 0.25 -1.31 29.35
N SER A 424 1.55 -1.54 29.47
CA SER A 424 2.52 -0.43 29.62
C SER A 424 2.56 0.47 28.37
N LYS A 425 2.32 -0.08 27.19
CA LYS A 425 2.23 0.67 25.92
C LYS A 425 0.82 1.20 25.62
N HIS A 426 -0.20 0.47 26.06
CA HIS A 426 -1.62 0.76 25.83
C HIS A 426 -2.39 0.79 27.15
N PRO A 427 -2.34 1.90 27.93
CA PRO A 427 -2.95 1.95 29.27
C PRO A 427 -4.47 1.68 29.31
N MET A 428 -5.18 1.84 28.18
CA MET A 428 -6.59 1.54 28.06
C MET A 428 -6.91 0.07 27.75
N LEU A 429 -5.91 -0.79 27.57
CA LEU A 429 -6.09 -2.22 27.30
C LEU A 429 -6.66 -2.93 28.55
N LYS A 430 -7.79 -3.61 28.36
CA LYS A 430 -8.54 -4.31 29.44
C LYS A 430 -8.00 -5.68 29.77
#